data_cd381a7ff3fd5419319c96bc08fd80e7
#
_entry.id   cd381a7ff3fd5419319c96bc08fd80e7
#
_cell.length_a   1.000
_cell.length_b   1.000
_cell.length_c   1.000
_cell.angle_alpha   90.00
_cell.angle_beta   90.00
_cell.angle_gamma   90.00
#
_symmetry.space_group_name_H-M   'P 1'
#
loop_
_entity.id
_entity.type
_entity.pdbx_description
1 polymer ?
#
loop_
_entity_poly.entity_id
_entity_poly.type
_entity_poly.pdbx_seq_one_letter_code
_entity_poly.pdbx_strand_id
1 'polypeptide(L)'
;MKELKGTKTEKNLMEAFAGESQARNKYTYYASKAKKDGYVQIAAIFEETANQEKEHAKLWFKHLQGGAVKGTIENLEDAAAGENFEWTDMYKRMAEEAREEGFIEIAEQMEGVAAIEKLHEERYLKLLNNIKEGIVFSRDGDTIWQCSNCGHVVIGKKAPDMCPVCNHPQAYFQIKAENY
;
A
#
# COMPACT_ATOMS: atom_id res chain seq x y z
N MET A 1 20.25 -8.34 -22.19
CA MET A 1 20.26 -8.89 -20.82
C MET A 1 19.61 -10.27 -20.87
N LYS A 2 20.05 -11.20 -20.01
CA LYS A 2 19.42 -12.54 -19.94
C LYS A 2 17.99 -12.38 -19.37
N GLU A 3 17.03 -13.05 -20.00
CA GLU A 3 15.64 -13.03 -19.54
C GLU A 3 15.52 -13.73 -18.18
N LEU A 4 14.82 -13.12 -17.23
CA LEU A 4 14.64 -13.66 -15.87
C LEU A 4 13.44 -14.62 -15.79
N LYS A 5 12.41 -14.37 -16.60
CA LYS A 5 11.13 -15.09 -16.57
C LYS A 5 11.32 -16.61 -16.78
N GLY A 6 10.67 -17.40 -15.93
CA GLY A 6 10.71 -18.87 -15.97
C GLY A 6 11.99 -19.50 -15.40
N THR A 7 12.94 -18.72 -14.88
CA THR A 7 14.22 -19.23 -14.34
C THR A 7 14.11 -19.63 -12.87
N LYS A 8 15.06 -20.43 -12.38
CA LYS A 8 15.24 -20.68 -10.94
C LYS A 8 15.55 -19.39 -10.17
N THR A 9 16.27 -18.45 -10.81
CA THR A 9 16.60 -17.16 -10.20
C THR A 9 15.34 -16.33 -9.94
N GLU A 10 14.36 -16.33 -10.85
CA GLU A 10 13.06 -15.68 -10.62
C GLU A 10 12.37 -16.25 -9.39
N LYS A 11 12.28 -17.59 -9.28
CA LYS A 11 11.68 -18.26 -8.11
C LYS A 11 12.40 -17.90 -6.80
N ASN A 12 13.75 -17.89 -6.83
CA ASN A 12 14.55 -17.51 -5.67
C ASN A 12 14.31 -16.04 -5.26
N LEU A 13 14.14 -15.14 -6.23
CA LEU A 13 13.81 -13.73 -5.96
C LEU A 13 12.42 -13.58 -5.35
N MET A 14 11.43 -14.36 -5.81
CA MET A 14 10.09 -14.37 -5.22
C MET A 14 10.12 -14.88 -3.78
N GLU A 15 10.85 -15.97 -3.51
CA GLU A 15 11.04 -16.52 -2.17
C GLU A 15 11.77 -15.54 -1.25
N ALA A 16 12.84 -14.91 -1.72
CA ALA A 16 13.57 -13.90 -0.98
C ALA A 16 12.69 -12.67 -0.67
N PHE A 17 11.95 -12.15 -1.65
CA PHE A 17 11.01 -11.05 -1.44
C PHE A 17 9.95 -11.38 -0.39
N ALA A 18 9.37 -12.60 -0.45
CA ALA A 18 8.40 -13.06 0.54
C ALA A 18 9.02 -13.17 1.94
N GLY A 19 10.22 -13.76 2.05
CA GLY A 19 10.95 -13.93 3.32
C GLY A 19 11.25 -12.59 4.00
N GLU A 20 11.83 -11.63 3.26
CA GLU A 20 12.15 -10.30 3.77
C GLU A 20 10.89 -9.51 4.17
N SER A 21 9.82 -9.62 3.38
CA SER A 21 8.54 -8.98 3.68
C SER A 21 7.92 -9.52 4.98
N GLN A 22 8.02 -10.83 5.22
CA GLN A 22 7.58 -11.44 6.46
C GLN A 22 8.47 -11.03 7.64
N ALA A 23 9.80 -11.03 7.47
CA ALA A 23 10.76 -10.62 8.50
C ALA A 23 10.49 -9.17 8.94
N ARG A 24 10.31 -8.25 7.97
CA ARG A 24 9.94 -6.86 8.24
C ARG A 24 8.72 -6.75 9.15
N ASN A 25 7.64 -7.46 8.82
CA ASN A 25 6.41 -7.39 9.60
C ASN A 25 6.59 -8.01 11.00
N LYS A 26 7.21 -9.18 11.09
CA LYS A 26 7.49 -9.85 12.37
C LYS A 26 8.32 -8.97 13.30
N TYR A 27 9.37 -8.32 12.80
CA TYR A 27 10.25 -7.48 13.63
C TYR A 27 9.53 -6.21 14.12
N THR A 28 8.61 -5.65 13.34
CA THR A 28 7.74 -4.56 13.81
C THR A 28 6.84 -5.02 14.97
N TYR A 29 6.31 -6.24 14.91
CA TYR A 29 5.50 -6.81 16.00
C TYR A 29 6.36 -7.10 17.24
N TYR A 30 7.59 -7.62 17.04
CA TYR A 30 8.53 -7.87 18.12
C TYR A 30 9.01 -6.59 18.80
N ALA A 31 9.26 -5.52 18.03
CA ALA A 31 9.56 -4.20 18.55
C ALA A 31 8.44 -3.67 19.47
N SER A 32 7.19 -3.77 19.03
CA SER A 32 6.03 -3.40 19.83
C SER A 32 5.94 -4.17 21.13
N LYS A 33 6.20 -5.48 21.11
CA LYS A 33 6.20 -6.33 22.30
C LYS A 33 7.34 -5.99 23.22
N ALA A 34 8.57 -5.87 22.71
CA ALA A 34 9.75 -5.51 23.50
C ALA A 34 9.59 -4.17 24.24
N LYS A 35 8.96 -3.18 23.57
CA LYS A 35 8.66 -1.89 24.18
C LYS A 35 7.69 -2.03 25.36
N LYS A 36 6.64 -2.85 25.21
CA LYS A 36 5.66 -3.14 26.28
C LYS A 36 6.30 -3.88 27.46
N ASP A 37 7.30 -4.72 27.19
CA ASP A 37 8.05 -5.47 28.21
C ASP A 37 9.14 -4.60 28.90
N GLY A 38 9.33 -3.34 28.49
CA GLY A 38 10.29 -2.43 29.07
C GLY A 38 11.69 -2.46 28.43
N TYR A 39 11.88 -3.20 27.34
CA TYR A 39 13.16 -3.34 26.64
C TYR A 39 13.27 -2.36 25.47
N VAL A 40 13.35 -1.06 25.74
CA VAL A 40 13.32 0.01 24.73
C VAL A 40 14.48 -0.12 23.72
N GLN A 41 15.70 -0.48 24.18
CA GLN A 41 16.84 -0.69 23.29
C GLN A 41 16.60 -1.87 22.32
N ILE A 42 16.08 -2.98 22.81
CA ILE A 42 15.77 -4.14 21.98
C ILE A 42 14.68 -3.79 20.97
N ALA A 43 13.66 -3.03 21.39
CA ALA A 43 12.62 -2.55 20.47
C ALA A 43 13.21 -1.69 19.33
N ALA A 44 14.11 -0.76 19.66
CA ALA A 44 14.77 0.08 18.65
C ALA A 44 15.60 -0.74 17.65
N ILE A 45 16.31 -1.78 18.11
CA ILE A 45 17.09 -2.69 17.26
C ILE A 45 16.15 -3.47 16.31
N PHE A 46 14.99 -3.97 16.80
CA PHE A 46 14.00 -4.61 15.93
C PHE A 46 13.43 -3.66 14.89
N GLU A 47 13.13 -2.40 15.23
CA GLU A 47 12.65 -1.39 14.29
C GLU A 47 13.70 -1.06 13.22
N GLU A 48 14.96 -0.90 13.63
CA GLU A 48 16.07 -0.69 12.70
C GLU A 48 16.21 -1.85 11.72
N THR A 49 16.24 -3.09 12.22
CA THR A 49 16.33 -4.29 11.39
C THR A 49 15.12 -4.40 10.47
N ALA A 50 13.90 -4.17 10.95
CA ALA A 50 12.69 -4.18 10.11
C ALA A 50 12.78 -3.19 8.93
N ASN A 51 13.40 -2.02 9.13
CA ASN A 51 13.64 -1.05 8.06
C ASN A 51 14.71 -1.53 7.06
N GLN A 52 15.72 -2.28 7.52
CA GLN A 52 16.72 -2.91 6.64
C GLN A 52 16.09 -4.01 5.78
N GLU A 53 15.27 -4.89 6.37
CA GLU A 53 14.57 -5.95 5.62
C GLU A 53 13.61 -5.39 4.57
N LYS A 54 12.98 -4.24 4.84
CA LYS A 54 12.20 -3.51 3.82
C LYS A 54 13.05 -3.12 2.61
N GLU A 55 14.29 -2.66 2.80
CA GLU A 55 15.17 -2.29 1.68
C GLU A 55 15.68 -3.54 0.94
N HIS A 56 15.94 -4.66 1.65
CA HIS A 56 16.26 -5.95 1.02
C HIS A 56 15.09 -6.43 0.13
N ALA A 57 13.87 -6.47 0.67
CA ALA A 57 12.67 -6.82 -0.09
C ALA A 57 12.51 -5.96 -1.35
N LYS A 58 12.77 -4.64 -1.25
CA LYS A 58 12.70 -3.70 -2.37
C LYS A 58 13.74 -3.99 -3.46
N LEU A 59 14.94 -4.50 -3.10
CA LEU A 59 15.93 -4.92 -4.09
C LEU A 59 15.38 -6.07 -4.94
N TRP A 60 14.85 -7.11 -4.30
CA TRP A 60 14.29 -8.29 -4.98
C TRP A 60 13.06 -7.93 -5.79
N PHE A 61 12.18 -7.10 -5.25
CA PHE A 61 11.01 -6.58 -5.96
C PHE A 61 11.38 -5.85 -7.24
N LYS A 62 12.39 -4.96 -7.21
CA LYS A 62 12.85 -4.25 -8.41
C LYS A 62 13.31 -5.21 -9.51
N HIS A 63 14.06 -6.27 -9.16
CA HIS A 63 14.48 -7.28 -10.14
C HIS A 63 13.27 -7.99 -10.77
N LEU A 64 12.28 -8.36 -9.96
CA LEU A 64 11.03 -8.96 -10.43
C LEU A 64 10.22 -8.03 -11.33
N GLN A 65 10.33 -6.72 -11.12
CA GLN A 65 9.66 -5.68 -11.91
C GLN A 65 10.49 -5.18 -13.11
N GLY A 66 11.58 -5.85 -13.46
CA GLY A 66 12.44 -5.47 -14.60
C GLY A 66 13.42 -4.35 -14.31
N GLY A 67 13.77 -4.12 -13.03
CA GLY A 67 14.86 -3.24 -12.61
C GLY A 67 14.44 -2.01 -11.82
N ALA A 68 13.15 -1.64 -11.82
CA ALA A 68 12.63 -0.49 -11.08
C ALA A 68 11.19 -0.73 -10.59
N VAL A 69 10.77 0.00 -9.56
CA VAL A 69 9.35 0.14 -9.25
C VAL A 69 8.68 0.91 -10.39
N LYS A 70 7.53 0.43 -10.84
CA LYS A 70 6.80 0.99 -11.98
C LYS A 70 6.24 2.38 -11.70
N GLY A 71 5.62 3.00 -12.72
CA GLY A 71 4.91 4.26 -12.56
C GLY A 71 3.64 4.13 -11.72
N THR A 72 3.09 5.27 -11.28
CA THR A 72 1.93 5.31 -10.39
C THR A 72 0.71 4.62 -10.99
N ILE A 73 0.47 4.78 -12.30
CA ILE A 73 -0.67 4.15 -13.00
C ILE A 73 -0.53 2.62 -12.95
N GLU A 74 0.63 2.10 -13.36
CA GLU A 74 0.91 0.67 -13.36
C GLU A 74 0.86 0.07 -11.96
N ASN A 75 1.35 0.80 -10.95
CA ASN A 75 1.30 0.35 -9.55
C ASN A 75 -0.13 0.34 -9.00
N LEU A 76 -1.01 1.26 -9.42
CA LEU A 76 -2.42 1.25 -9.04
C LEU A 76 -3.17 0.10 -9.72
N GLU A 77 -2.83 -0.23 -10.97
CA GLU A 77 -3.39 -1.37 -11.68
C GLU A 77 -2.97 -2.70 -11.03
N ASP A 78 -1.69 -2.85 -10.68
CA ASP A 78 -1.15 -4.02 -9.98
C ASP A 78 -1.77 -4.19 -8.59
N ALA A 79 -1.85 -3.10 -7.81
CA ALA A 79 -2.47 -3.12 -6.50
C ALA A 79 -3.96 -3.51 -6.57
N ALA A 80 -4.74 -2.89 -7.46
CA ALA A 80 -6.15 -3.24 -7.62
C ALA A 80 -6.34 -4.71 -8.03
N ALA A 81 -5.48 -5.24 -8.91
CA ALA A 81 -5.52 -6.64 -9.32
C ALA A 81 -5.16 -7.59 -8.16
N GLY A 82 -4.19 -7.22 -7.32
CA GLY A 82 -3.83 -7.96 -6.10
C GLY A 82 -5.00 -8.05 -5.12
N GLU A 83 -5.57 -6.91 -4.75
CA GLU A 83 -6.73 -6.85 -3.84
C GLU A 83 -7.93 -7.62 -4.40
N ASN A 84 -8.19 -7.51 -5.72
CA ASN A 84 -9.24 -8.28 -6.38
C ASN A 84 -9.04 -9.79 -6.20
N PHE A 85 -7.84 -10.30 -6.44
CA PHE A 85 -7.51 -11.71 -6.23
C PHE A 85 -7.69 -12.12 -4.76
N GLU A 86 -7.29 -11.27 -3.82
CA GLU A 86 -7.37 -11.58 -2.39
C GLU A 86 -8.82 -11.77 -1.93
N TRP A 87 -9.77 -10.90 -2.33
CA TRP A 87 -11.14 -11.02 -1.87
C TRP A 87 -12.02 -11.95 -2.72
N THR A 88 -11.73 -12.12 -4.03
CA THR A 88 -12.55 -12.99 -4.90
C THR A 88 -12.19 -14.47 -4.83
N ASP A 89 -10.91 -14.78 -4.57
CA ASP A 89 -10.36 -16.14 -4.60
C ASP A 89 -9.67 -16.52 -3.28
N MET A 90 -8.58 -15.86 -2.94
CA MET A 90 -7.66 -16.29 -1.87
C MET A 90 -8.35 -16.43 -0.51
N TYR A 91 -8.91 -15.35 0.01
CA TYR A 91 -9.55 -15.38 1.34
C TYR A 91 -10.85 -16.17 1.35
N LYS A 92 -11.58 -16.19 0.23
CA LYS A 92 -12.80 -17.01 0.12
C LYS A 92 -12.47 -18.50 0.30
N ARG A 93 -11.51 -18.99 -0.46
CA ARG A 93 -11.04 -20.39 -0.36
C ARG A 93 -10.47 -20.69 1.03
N MET A 94 -9.62 -19.82 1.55
CA MET A 94 -9.00 -20.02 2.87
C MET A 94 -10.04 -20.03 4.00
N ALA A 95 -11.08 -19.20 3.93
CA ALA A 95 -12.15 -19.19 4.92
C ALA A 95 -13.01 -20.47 4.86
N GLU A 96 -13.31 -20.95 3.65
CA GLU A 96 -14.00 -22.24 3.45
C GLU A 96 -13.19 -23.40 4.06
N GLU A 97 -11.89 -23.51 3.74
CA GLU A 97 -10.98 -24.51 4.28
C GLU A 97 -10.89 -24.44 5.83
N ALA A 98 -10.74 -23.22 6.39
CA ALA A 98 -10.69 -23.04 7.85
C ALA A 98 -12.00 -23.47 8.52
N ARG A 99 -13.16 -23.27 7.89
CA ARG A 99 -14.46 -23.69 8.38
C ARG A 99 -14.61 -25.22 8.39
N GLU A 100 -14.14 -25.86 7.31
CA GLU A 100 -14.15 -27.33 7.19
C GLU A 100 -13.26 -27.98 8.24
N GLU A 101 -12.13 -27.36 8.58
CA GLU A 101 -11.21 -27.80 9.63
C GLU A 101 -11.68 -27.43 11.06
N GLY A 102 -12.77 -26.67 11.22
CA GLY A 102 -13.35 -26.28 12.51
C GLY A 102 -12.78 -24.99 13.12
N PHE A 103 -11.96 -24.22 12.40
CA PHE A 103 -11.40 -22.95 12.84
C PHE A 103 -12.35 -21.78 12.51
N ILE A 104 -13.53 -21.77 13.13
CA ILE A 104 -14.63 -20.86 12.81
C ILE A 104 -14.23 -19.38 12.99
N GLU A 105 -13.58 -19.02 14.10
CA GLU A 105 -13.12 -17.66 14.36
C GLU A 105 -12.11 -17.18 13.30
N ILE A 106 -11.20 -18.04 12.86
CA ILE A 106 -10.23 -17.70 11.81
C ILE A 106 -10.96 -17.49 10.47
N ALA A 107 -11.94 -18.35 10.15
CA ALA A 107 -12.74 -18.20 8.94
C ALA A 107 -13.48 -16.88 8.91
N GLU A 108 -14.14 -16.48 10.01
CA GLU A 108 -14.83 -15.20 10.14
C GLU A 108 -13.89 -14.00 10.01
N GLN A 109 -12.68 -14.09 10.56
CA GLN A 109 -11.65 -13.07 10.40
C GLN A 109 -11.19 -12.95 8.93
N MET A 110 -10.99 -14.07 8.23
CA MET A 110 -10.64 -14.09 6.81
C MET A 110 -11.74 -13.47 5.94
N GLU A 111 -13.01 -13.77 6.21
CA GLU A 111 -14.16 -13.15 5.54
C GLU A 111 -14.22 -11.64 5.79
N GLY A 112 -13.96 -11.22 7.03
CA GLY A 112 -13.87 -9.82 7.40
C GLY A 112 -12.75 -9.07 6.66
N VAL A 113 -11.56 -9.68 6.55
CA VAL A 113 -10.44 -9.13 5.79
C VAL A 113 -10.80 -9.06 4.30
N ALA A 114 -11.38 -10.11 3.72
CA ALA A 114 -11.83 -10.09 2.32
C ALA A 114 -12.75 -8.91 2.00
N ALA A 115 -13.66 -8.57 2.91
CA ALA A 115 -14.54 -7.40 2.75
C ALA A 115 -13.76 -6.07 2.76
N ILE A 116 -12.64 -5.98 3.49
CA ILE A 116 -11.75 -4.82 3.52
C ILE A 116 -10.96 -4.72 2.21
N GLU A 117 -10.42 -5.85 1.70
CA GLU A 117 -9.64 -5.87 0.45
C GLU A 117 -10.49 -5.46 -0.75
N LYS A 118 -11.79 -5.76 -0.74
CA LYS A 118 -12.73 -5.21 -1.73
C LYS A 118 -12.78 -3.68 -1.69
N LEU A 119 -12.79 -3.06 -0.51
CA LEU A 119 -12.76 -1.60 -0.37
C LEU A 119 -11.42 -0.99 -0.80
N HIS A 120 -10.32 -1.72 -0.61
CA HIS A 120 -9.00 -1.32 -1.11
C HIS A 120 -8.97 -1.33 -2.64
N GLU A 121 -9.47 -2.37 -3.30
CA GLU A 121 -9.61 -2.43 -4.76
C GLU A 121 -10.43 -1.24 -5.28
N GLU A 122 -11.64 -1.02 -4.74
CA GLU A 122 -12.51 0.09 -5.14
C GLU A 122 -11.78 1.44 -5.00
N ARG A 123 -10.99 1.63 -3.93
CA ARG A 123 -10.18 2.82 -3.70
C ARG A 123 -9.11 2.99 -4.77
N TYR A 124 -8.33 1.93 -5.08
CA TYR A 124 -7.27 2.00 -6.09
C TYR A 124 -7.84 2.23 -7.49
N LEU A 125 -8.93 1.59 -7.86
CA LEU A 125 -9.63 1.83 -9.12
C LEU A 125 -10.13 3.27 -9.23
N LYS A 126 -10.67 3.84 -8.16
CA LYS A 126 -11.10 5.24 -8.14
C LYS A 126 -9.93 6.21 -8.32
N LEU A 127 -8.78 5.96 -7.64
CA LEU A 127 -7.57 6.76 -7.79
C LEU A 127 -7.00 6.65 -9.21
N LEU A 128 -6.97 5.46 -9.77
CA LEU A 128 -6.55 5.19 -11.15
C LEU A 128 -7.42 5.96 -12.15
N ASN A 129 -8.74 5.90 -11.99
CA ASN A 129 -9.68 6.64 -12.82
C ASN A 129 -9.45 8.15 -12.71
N ASN A 130 -9.22 8.68 -11.51
CA ASN A 130 -8.93 10.11 -11.32
C ASN A 130 -7.69 10.57 -12.11
N ILE A 131 -6.67 9.72 -12.21
CA ILE A 131 -5.47 10.03 -13.01
C ILE A 131 -5.81 9.97 -14.49
N LYS A 132 -6.48 8.92 -14.95
CA LYS A 132 -6.84 8.70 -16.37
C LYS A 132 -7.73 9.82 -16.91
N GLU A 133 -8.66 10.30 -16.11
CA GLU A 133 -9.57 11.41 -16.44
C GLU A 133 -8.96 12.80 -16.20
N GLY A 134 -7.73 12.90 -15.68
CA GLY A 134 -7.07 14.19 -15.39
C GLY A 134 -7.75 15.02 -14.29
N ILE A 135 -8.50 14.36 -13.39
CA ILE A 135 -9.29 15.02 -12.35
C ILE A 135 -8.67 14.95 -10.95
N VAL A 136 -7.40 14.58 -10.84
CA VAL A 136 -6.72 14.56 -9.52
C VAL A 136 -6.72 15.95 -8.88
N PHE A 137 -6.42 16.98 -9.68
CA PHE A 137 -6.32 18.39 -9.25
C PHE A 137 -7.40 19.28 -9.84
N SER A 138 -8.46 18.70 -10.41
CA SER A 138 -9.58 19.44 -10.99
C SER A 138 -10.90 18.73 -10.73
N ARG A 139 -12.02 19.47 -10.78
CA ARG A 139 -13.40 18.96 -10.66
C ARG A 139 -14.32 19.80 -11.54
N ASP A 140 -15.46 19.26 -11.91
CA ASP A 140 -16.46 19.99 -12.72
C ASP A 140 -17.09 21.15 -11.96
N GLY A 141 -17.19 21.05 -10.63
CA GLY A 141 -17.71 22.08 -9.71
C GLY A 141 -16.66 22.63 -8.78
N ASP A 142 -17.02 23.69 -8.05
CA ASP A 142 -16.18 24.26 -7.01
C ASP A 142 -15.90 23.23 -5.91
N THR A 143 -14.65 23.08 -5.60
CA THR A 143 -14.11 22.11 -4.63
C THR A 143 -13.20 22.82 -3.66
N ILE A 144 -13.20 22.39 -2.42
CA ILE A 144 -12.30 22.91 -1.39
C ILE A 144 -10.97 22.17 -1.49
N TRP A 145 -9.92 22.86 -1.93
CA TRP A 145 -8.57 22.35 -2.01
C TRP A 145 -7.76 22.79 -0.80
N GLN A 146 -6.99 21.89 -0.22
CA GLN A 146 -6.11 22.17 0.91
C GLN A 146 -4.67 21.77 0.59
N CYS A 147 -3.74 22.70 0.83
CA CYS A 147 -2.31 22.41 0.78
C CYS A 147 -1.92 21.54 1.98
N SER A 148 -1.44 20.33 1.73
CA SER A 148 -1.03 19.36 2.78
C SER A 148 0.22 19.83 3.56
N ASN A 149 1.01 20.76 3.00
CA ASN A 149 2.20 21.29 3.68
C ASN A 149 1.87 22.39 4.71
N CYS A 150 1.04 23.38 4.32
CA CYS A 150 0.82 24.58 5.19
C CYS A 150 -0.64 24.78 5.61
N GLY A 151 -1.56 23.93 5.15
CA GLY A 151 -2.98 24.04 5.49
C GLY A 151 -3.76 25.12 4.72
N HIS A 152 -3.13 25.87 3.79
CA HIS A 152 -3.81 26.88 2.99
C HIS A 152 -4.98 26.28 2.21
N VAL A 153 -6.14 26.96 2.25
CA VAL A 153 -7.38 26.50 1.62
C VAL A 153 -7.76 27.43 0.48
N VAL A 154 -8.18 26.84 -0.64
CA VAL A 154 -8.68 27.53 -1.83
C VAL A 154 -9.97 26.85 -2.29
N ILE A 155 -10.93 27.63 -2.76
CA ILE A 155 -12.17 27.13 -3.37
C ILE A 155 -12.12 27.42 -4.87
N GLY A 156 -12.41 26.41 -5.68
CA GLY A 156 -12.47 26.53 -7.13
C GLY A 156 -12.46 25.17 -7.84
N LYS A 157 -12.60 25.19 -9.16
CA LYS A 157 -12.63 23.98 -9.98
C LYS A 157 -11.27 23.27 -10.10
N LYS A 158 -10.17 23.99 -9.87
CA LYS A 158 -8.80 23.49 -10.00
C LYS A 158 -7.97 23.90 -8.80
N ALA A 159 -7.13 23.00 -8.30
CA ALA A 159 -6.09 23.32 -7.34
C ALA A 159 -5.04 24.26 -7.98
N PRO A 160 -4.51 25.25 -7.26
CA PRO A 160 -3.46 26.15 -7.76
C PRO A 160 -2.23 25.37 -8.24
N ASP A 161 -1.56 25.82 -9.29
CA ASP A 161 -0.32 25.22 -9.77
C ASP A 161 0.81 25.35 -8.74
N MET A 162 0.73 26.38 -7.88
CA MET A 162 1.64 26.63 -6.77
C MET A 162 0.88 27.22 -5.58
N CYS A 163 1.17 26.77 -4.38
CA CYS A 163 0.58 27.31 -3.16
C CYS A 163 1.05 28.77 -2.93
N PRO A 164 0.14 29.77 -2.84
CA PRO A 164 0.52 31.17 -2.68
C PRO A 164 1.12 31.51 -1.32
N VAL A 165 1.01 30.60 -0.34
CA VAL A 165 1.50 30.81 1.03
C VAL A 165 2.89 30.19 1.22
N CYS A 166 3.11 28.95 0.75
CA CYS A 166 4.36 28.23 1.05
C CYS A 166 5.15 27.80 -0.20
N ASN A 167 4.72 28.19 -1.40
CA ASN A 167 5.37 27.92 -2.68
C ASN A 167 5.56 26.42 -3.01
N HIS A 168 4.81 25.52 -2.37
CA HIS A 168 4.80 24.12 -2.75
C HIS A 168 3.97 23.92 -4.03
N PRO A 169 4.38 23.01 -4.92
CA PRO A 169 3.68 22.79 -6.20
C PRO A 169 2.29 22.16 -5.99
N GLN A 170 1.47 22.17 -7.04
CA GLN A 170 0.12 21.60 -7.08
C GLN A 170 0.01 20.20 -6.49
N ALA A 171 1.06 19.40 -6.61
CA ALA A 171 1.14 18.04 -6.05
C ALA A 171 0.89 17.96 -4.53
N TYR A 172 1.02 19.07 -3.82
CA TYR A 172 0.72 19.19 -2.38
C TYR A 172 -0.74 19.54 -2.08
N PHE A 173 -1.56 19.80 -3.10
CA PHE A 173 -2.97 20.01 -2.87
C PHE A 173 -3.77 18.71 -2.89
N GLN A 174 -4.75 18.66 -2.02
CA GLN A 174 -5.74 17.58 -1.94
C GLN A 174 -7.13 18.18 -1.71
N ILE A 175 -8.16 17.40 -1.98
CA ILE A 175 -9.53 17.77 -1.58
C ILE A 175 -9.55 17.77 -0.05
N LYS A 176 -10.03 18.89 0.54
CA LYS A 176 -10.18 18.96 1.99
C LYS A 176 -11.23 17.97 2.45
N ALA A 177 -10.83 17.07 3.34
CA ALA A 177 -11.75 16.15 4.01
C ALA A 177 -12.17 16.75 5.36
N GLU A 178 -13.45 16.66 5.69
CA GLU A 178 -14.03 17.01 6.98
C GLU A 178 -14.92 15.83 7.41
N ASN A 179 -14.30 14.87 8.06
CA ASN A 179 -14.93 13.61 8.48
C ASN A 179 -14.84 13.37 9.99
N TYR A 180 -14.76 14.45 10.76
CA TYR A 180 -14.71 14.47 12.23
C TYR A 180 -15.96 15.13 12.82
#